data_6b5909561d593f0a48e9c952e2e933c8
#
_entry.id   6b5909561d593f0a48e9c952e2e933c8
#
_cell.length_a   1.000
_cell.length_b   1.000
_cell.length_c   1.000
_cell.angle_alpha   90.00
_cell.angle_beta   90.00
_cell.angle_gamma   90.00
#
_symmetry.space_group_name_H-M   'P 1'
#
loop_
_entity.id
_entity.type
_entity.pdbx_description
1 polymer ?
#
loop_
_entity_poly.entity_id
_entity_poly.type
_entity_poly.pdbx_seq_one_letter_code
_entity_poly.pdbx_strand_id
1 'polypeptide(L)'
;MAKKYVYYFGDGKAEGASNMKELLGGKGAGLAEMTNLGISVPPGFTISTEACVEYYKNGKHYPPGMWDAALKSLKRVEQSMGMGFGDPERPLLVSVRSGARASMPGMMDTVLNVGLTTKTVEGLAAKTRNDRFAQDSYRRFVSMYGSIVMGVPREHFEAILKQKKAEVGVPHETHLDARHLRELVSNFKALVKEETKKEFPDEPLEQLRLAVNAVFSSWFGARAVTYRRLYGIPDSWGTAINVVAMVFGNMGETSGTGVAFTRDPASGDKNFFGECLMNAQGEDVVAGIRTPLPVNALAKNVPEAYKELEHTYKKLEKHYRDMLDLEFTIQEGKLYMLQTRVGKRTGIAAVKIAVDMVREGLISKQEAVQRIGPEQLAQYLYPIFDTKEESKSNPLGKGLPAGPGAAAGKIALTPDRAVTMKAAGTRVVLVRQETSPDDIHGMNAAAGFLTARGGMTSHAAVVARQVNRALTVQVALTDLV
;
A
#
# COMPACT_ATOMS: atom_id res chain seq x y z
N MET A 1 -10.64 34.82 7.08
CA MET A 1 -9.89 33.78 7.84
C MET A 1 -8.84 33.18 6.93
N ALA A 2 -7.62 32.89 7.42
CA ALA A 2 -6.61 32.20 6.66
C ALA A 2 -7.10 30.80 6.28
N LYS A 3 -6.84 30.38 5.05
CA LYS A 3 -7.24 29.06 4.54
C LYS A 3 -6.49 27.95 5.30
N LYS A 4 -7.22 26.91 5.75
CA LYS A 4 -6.63 25.78 6.47
C LYS A 4 -6.18 24.71 5.48
N TYR A 5 -4.90 24.32 5.56
CA TYR A 5 -4.32 23.31 4.67
C TYR A 5 -3.92 22.03 5.42
N VAL A 6 -3.82 22.04 6.74
CA VAL A 6 -3.32 20.92 7.55
C VAL A 6 -4.36 20.52 8.60
N TYR A 7 -4.61 19.23 8.71
CA TYR A 7 -5.66 18.62 9.54
C TYR A 7 -5.05 17.50 10.38
N TYR A 8 -4.97 17.70 11.68
CA TYR A 8 -4.43 16.75 12.65
C TYR A 8 -5.43 15.64 12.96
N PHE A 9 -4.92 14.44 13.25
CA PHE A 9 -5.65 13.32 13.86
C PHE A 9 -4.74 12.57 14.85
N GLY A 10 -5.29 12.19 15.98
CA GLY A 10 -4.58 11.52 17.08
C GLY A 10 -5.33 11.68 18.38
N ASP A 11 -4.98 10.92 19.41
CA ASP A 11 -5.55 10.99 20.76
C ASP A 11 -7.09 10.92 20.78
N GLY A 12 -7.67 10.09 19.91
CA GLY A 12 -9.11 9.89 19.79
C GLY A 12 -9.89 11.06 19.18
N LYS A 13 -9.21 12.07 18.62
CA LYS A 13 -9.84 13.24 17.97
C LYS A 13 -9.18 13.56 16.65
N ALA A 14 -9.98 13.87 15.63
CA ALA A 14 -9.51 14.35 14.35
C ALA A 14 -10.19 15.66 13.93
N GLU A 15 -9.44 16.49 13.21
CA GLU A 15 -9.93 17.75 12.63
C GLU A 15 -10.62 17.56 11.27
N GLY A 16 -10.71 16.31 10.80
CA GLY A 16 -11.39 15.88 9.59
C GLY A 16 -12.42 14.80 9.85
N ALA A 17 -13.15 14.40 8.80
CA ALA A 17 -14.17 13.35 8.82
C ALA A 17 -14.30 12.67 7.46
N SER A 18 -15.07 11.57 7.39
CA SER A 18 -15.26 10.75 6.19
C SER A 18 -15.88 11.50 5.00
N ASN A 19 -16.67 12.53 5.25
CA ASN A 19 -17.29 13.38 4.21
C ASN A 19 -16.31 14.40 3.57
N MET A 20 -15.09 14.53 4.09
CA MET A 20 -14.08 15.46 3.60
C MET A 20 -13.11 14.83 2.59
N LYS A 21 -13.53 13.80 1.85
CA LYS A 21 -12.68 13.09 0.88
C LYS A 21 -12.12 13.98 -0.22
N GLU A 22 -12.85 15.02 -0.61
CA GLU A 22 -12.36 15.96 -1.61
C GLU A 22 -11.14 16.75 -1.12
N LEU A 23 -11.10 17.06 0.15
CA LEU A 23 -10.07 17.87 0.79
C LEU A 23 -8.92 17.04 1.36
N LEU A 24 -9.23 15.92 2.02
CA LEU A 24 -8.26 15.09 2.74
C LEU A 24 -7.80 13.87 1.92
N GLY A 25 -8.42 13.66 0.75
CA GLY A 25 -8.26 12.41 0.01
C GLY A 25 -8.91 11.21 0.73
N GLY A 26 -8.95 10.07 0.06
CA GLY A 26 -9.56 8.87 0.66
C GLY A 26 -8.84 8.38 1.92
N LYS A 27 -7.50 8.40 1.93
CA LYS A 27 -6.70 7.96 3.09
C LYS A 27 -6.86 8.91 4.29
N GLY A 28 -6.71 10.22 4.09
CA GLY A 28 -6.81 11.19 5.17
C GLY A 28 -8.20 11.23 5.81
N ALA A 29 -9.25 11.18 5.00
CA ALA A 29 -10.63 11.10 5.48
C ALA A 29 -10.88 9.81 6.27
N GLY A 30 -10.34 8.66 5.79
CA GLY A 30 -10.45 7.37 6.50
C GLY A 30 -9.70 7.36 7.84
N LEU A 31 -8.47 7.90 7.89
CA LEU A 31 -7.69 8.02 9.14
C LEU A 31 -8.40 8.90 10.15
N ALA A 32 -8.91 10.05 9.72
CA ALA A 32 -9.68 10.95 10.58
C ALA A 32 -10.95 10.29 11.12
N GLU A 33 -11.71 9.59 10.27
CA GLU A 33 -12.93 8.90 10.67
C GLU A 33 -12.66 7.79 11.67
N MET A 34 -11.67 6.93 11.41
CA MET A 34 -11.27 5.87 12.35
C MET A 34 -10.85 6.44 13.71
N THR A 35 -10.12 7.55 13.70
CA THR A 35 -9.72 8.25 14.95
C THR A 35 -10.95 8.74 15.70
N ASN A 36 -11.90 9.39 15.02
CA ASN A 36 -13.15 9.89 15.65
C ASN A 36 -14.05 8.75 16.15
N LEU A 37 -13.96 7.56 15.56
CA LEU A 37 -14.62 6.35 16.03
C LEU A 37 -13.90 5.71 17.24
N GLY A 38 -12.81 6.28 17.73
CA GLY A 38 -12.02 5.72 18.82
C GLY A 38 -11.26 4.43 18.45
N ILE A 39 -10.99 4.22 17.17
CA ILE A 39 -10.17 3.11 16.68
C ILE A 39 -8.70 3.53 16.77
N SER A 40 -7.84 2.61 17.17
CA SER A 40 -6.41 2.82 17.30
C SER A 40 -5.78 3.12 15.94
N VAL A 41 -5.39 4.38 15.72
CA VAL A 41 -4.70 4.89 14.53
C VAL A 41 -3.41 5.57 14.99
N PRO A 42 -2.26 5.36 14.33
CA PRO A 42 -1.07 6.12 14.66
C PRO A 42 -1.34 7.63 14.44
N PRO A 43 -0.96 8.52 15.37
CA PRO A 43 -1.22 9.95 15.23
C PRO A 43 -0.51 10.53 14.02
N GLY A 44 -1.10 11.55 13.42
CA GLY A 44 -0.59 12.18 12.22
C GLY A 44 -1.36 13.42 11.81
N PHE A 45 -1.09 13.88 10.63
CA PHE A 45 -1.82 14.97 10.00
C PHE A 45 -1.90 14.80 8.48
N THR A 46 -2.95 15.39 7.91
CA THR A 46 -3.15 15.42 6.46
C THR A 46 -2.93 16.83 5.93
N ILE A 47 -2.04 16.99 4.94
CA ILE A 47 -1.93 18.18 4.12
C ILE A 47 -2.92 18.02 2.95
N SER A 48 -3.81 19.00 2.76
CA SER A 48 -4.97 18.87 1.87
C SER A 48 -4.63 18.80 0.38
N THR A 49 -5.56 18.30 -0.43
CA THR A 49 -5.48 18.32 -1.90
C THR A 49 -5.35 19.74 -2.44
N GLU A 50 -5.99 20.71 -1.79
CA GLU A 50 -5.91 22.12 -2.17
C GLU A 50 -4.49 22.67 -1.99
N ALA A 51 -3.75 22.23 -0.96
CA ALA A 51 -2.34 22.61 -0.80
C ALA A 51 -1.49 22.15 -1.98
N CYS A 52 -1.75 20.94 -2.52
CA CYS A 52 -1.09 20.42 -3.72
C CYS A 52 -1.38 21.33 -4.94
N VAL A 53 -2.65 21.66 -5.16
CA VAL A 53 -3.05 22.52 -6.30
C VAL A 53 -2.40 23.90 -6.20
N GLU A 54 -2.42 24.52 -5.02
CA GLU A 54 -1.80 25.83 -4.80
C GLU A 54 -0.26 25.77 -4.91
N TYR A 55 0.38 24.70 -4.43
CA TYR A 55 1.81 24.46 -4.60
C TYR A 55 2.24 24.52 -6.05
N TYR A 56 1.47 23.88 -6.96
CA TYR A 56 1.78 23.92 -8.39
C TYR A 56 1.46 25.27 -9.03
N LYS A 57 0.35 25.92 -8.67
CA LYS A 57 0.01 27.27 -9.15
C LYS A 57 1.07 28.30 -8.76
N ASN A 58 1.67 28.13 -7.59
CA ASN A 58 2.70 29.02 -7.05
C ASN A 58 4.13 28.64 -7.48
N GLY A 59 4.31 27.90 -8.58
CA GLY A 59 5.63 27.52 -9.06
C GLY A 59 6.41 26.61 -8.10
N LYS A 60 5.73 25.67 -7.46
CA LYS A 60 6.26 24.73 -6.46
C LYS A 60 6.71 25.40 -5.15
N HIS A 61 6.02 26.46 -4.75
CA HIS A 61 6.14 27.06 -3.42
C HIS A 61 4.90 26.76 -2.59
N TYR A 62 5.11 26.44 -1.33
CA TYR A 62 4.02 26.16 -0.43
C TYR A 62 3.10 27.36 -0.24
N PRO A 63 1.77 27.16 -0.14
CA PRO A 63 0.88 28.25 0.21
C PRO A 63 1.23 28.82 1.59
N PRO A 64 1.02 30.14 1.81
CA PRO A 64 1.37 30.79 3.06
C PRO A 64 0.80 30.11 4.28
N GLY A 65 1.63 29.90 5.29
CA GLY A 65 1.26 29.27 6.58
C GLY A 65 1.09 27.74 6.55
N MET A 66 1.14 27.09 5.39
CA MET A 66 0.98 25.62 5.30
C MET A 66 2.11 24.88 6.04
N TRP A 67 3.36 25.29 5.80
CA TRP A 67 4.50 24.62 6.43
C TRP A 67 4.54 24.82 7.93
N ASP A 68 4.25 26.01 8.41
CA ASP A 68 4.16 26.30 9.86
C ASP A 68 3.06 25.48 10.54
N ALA A 69 1.92 25.33 9.87
CA ALA A 69 0.83 24.46 10.35
C ALA A 69 1.23 22.97 10.35
N ALA A 70 2.02 22.52 9.38
CA ALA A 70 2.57 21.17 9.35
C ALA A 70 3.54 20.94 10.52
N LEU A 71 4.45 21.87 10.78
CA LEU A 71 5.38 21.79 11.92
C LEU A 71 4.66 21.82 13.27
N LYS A 72 3.61 22.64 13.43
CA LYS A 72 2.76 22.64 14.61
C LYS A 72 2.05 21.29 14.80
N SER A 73 1.57 20.68 13.72
CA SER A 73 0.94 19.36 13.76
C SER A 73 1.95 18.26 14.07
N LEU A 74 3.18 18.35 13.53
CA LEU A 74 4.27 17.44 13.86
C LEU A 74 4.60 17.45 15.36
N LYS A 75 4.65 18.65 15.98
CA LYS A 75 4.83 18.77 17.45
C LYS A 75 3.72 18.09 18.25
N ARG A 76 2.48 18.13 17.77
CA ARG A 76 1.37 17.37 18.41
C ARG A 76 1.58 15.86 18.28
N VAL A 77 2.08 15.38 17.12
CA VAL A 77 2.43 13.97 16.94
C VAL A 77 3.54 13.56 17.89
N GLU A 78 4.58 14.39 18.07
CA GLU A 78 5.67 14.16 19.04
C GLU A 78 5.13 14.00 20.46
N GLN A 79 4.24 14.89 20.89
CA GLN A 79 3.60 14.85 22.21
C GLN A 79 2.75 13.58 22.38
N SER A 80 1.92 13.24 21.40
CA SER A 80 1.07 12.05 21.43
C SER A 80 1.89 10.75 21.51
N MET A 81 3.02 10.69 20.80
CA MET A 81 3.90 9.53 20.79
C MET A 81 4.92 9.52 21.93
N GLY A 82 5.13 10.65 22.61
CA GLY A 82 6.20 10.84 23.60
C GLY A 82 7.60 10.65 23.02
N MET A 83 7.80 11.02 21.74
CA MET A 83 9.03 10.90 20.96
C MET A 83 9.31 12.21 20.23
N GLY A 84 10.57 12.49 19.85
CA GLY A 84 10.95 13.70 19.13
C GLY A 84 11.39 13.40 17.68
N PHE A 85 10.95 14.22 16.75
CA PHE A 85 11.38 14.12 15.36
C PHE A 85 12.79 14.68 15.22
N GLY A 86 13.75 13.75 14.99
CA GLY A 86 15.19 14.06 15.03
C GLY A 86 15.85 13.90 16.42
N ASP A 87 15.09 13.51 17.43
CA ASP A 87 15.64 13.20 18.74
C ASP A 87 16.54 11.94 18.65
N PRO A 88 17.82 12.02 19.04
CA PRO A 88 18.76 10.89 18.96
C PRO A 88 18.47 9.78 19.97
N GLU A 89 17.73 10.04 21.06
CA GLU A 89 17.46 9.05 22.11
C GLU A 89 16.09 8.38 21.93
N ARG A 90 15.08 9.19 21.54
CA ARG A 90 13.70 8.76 21.38
C ARG A 90 13.14 9.18 20.03
N PRO A 91 13.71 8.68 18.93
CA PRO A 91 13.39 9.16 17.59
C PRO A 91 11.95 8.86 17.20
N LEU A 92 11.19 9.91 16.85
CA LEU A 92 9.96 9.79 16.11
C LEU A 92 10.30 9.62 14.63
N LEU A 93 9.78 8.57 14.02
CA LEU A 93 9.82 8.39 12.57
C LEU A 93 8.41 8.57 12.01
N VAL A 94 8.32 9.10 10.80
CA VAL A 94 7.03 9.29 10.13
C VAL A 94 7.04 8.70 8.72
N SER A 95 5.86 8.30 8.26
CA SER A 95 5.61 8.03 6.85
C SER A 95 5.00 9.26 6.18
N VAL A 96 5.35 9.51 4.92
CA VAL A 96 4.77 10.55 4.06
C VAL A 96 4.07 9.84 2.92
N ARG A 97 2.74 9.80 2.95
CA ARG A 97 1.92 8.96 2.07
C ARG A 97 0.97 9.82 1.24
N SER A 98 0.90 9.56 -0.07
CA SER A 98 -0.11 10.18 -0.94
C SER A 98 -1.53 9.74 -0.58
N GLY A 99 -2.51 10.62 -0.80
CA GLY A 99 -3.92 10.36 -0.57
C GLY A 99 -4.82 11.10 -1.55
N ALA A 100 -5.05 10.55 -2.75
CA ALA A 100 -5.96 11.14 -3.72
C ALA A 100 -7.43 10.92 -3.34
N ARG A 101 -8.34 11.71 -3.95
CA ARG A 101 -9.81 11.54 -3.81
C ARG A 101 -10.26 10.18 -4.32
N ALA A 102 -9.73 9.74 -5.46
CA ALA A 102 -9.93 8.41 -6.01
C ALA A 102 -8.84 7.45 -5.54
N SER A 103 -9.21 6.19 -5.31
CA SER A 103 -8.23 5.14 -5.00
C SER A 103 -7.40 4.82 -6.25
N MET A 104 -6.10 5.04 -6.17
CA MET A 104 -5.12 4.81 -7.24
C MET A 104 -3.98 3.92 -6.70
N PRO A 105 -4.21 2.60 -6.54
CA PRO A 105 -3.27 1.70 -5.85
C PRO A 105 -1.91 1.66 -6.55
N GLY A 106 -0.83 1.94 -5.81
CA GLY A 106 0.54 1.90 -6.33
C GLY A 106 0.93 2.99 -7.32
N MET A 107 0.02 3.91 -7.69
CA MET A 107 0.29 4.91 -8.74
C MET A 107 1.07 6.13 -8.25
N MET A 108 1.05 6.39 -6.95
CA MET A 108 1.72 7.53 -6.32
C MET A 108 2.68 7.06 -5.24
N ASP A 109 3.65 7.90 -4.92
CA ASP A 109 4.74 7.56 -4.04
C ASP A 109 4.36 7.62 -2.54
N THR A 110 5.11 6.86 -1.77
CA THR A 110 5.10 6.82 -0.31
C THR A 110 6.55 6.78 0.16
N VAL A 111 6.90 7.59 1.15
CA VAL A 111 8.22 7.57 1.80
C VAL A 111 8.03 7.16 3.25
N LEU A 112 8.64 6.05 3.66
CA LEU A 112 8.60 5.51 5.02
C LEU A 112 9.87 5.88 5.78
N ASN A 113 9.80 5.81 7.11
CA ASN A 113 10.94 6.00 8.00
C ASN A 113 11.64 7.37 7.88
N VAL A 114 10.92 8.41 7.46
CA VAL A 114 11.43 9.79 7.42
C VAL A 114 11.76 10.23 8.84
N GLY A 115 12.95 10.79 9.02
CA GLY A 115 13.53 11.13 10.32
C GLY A 115 14.68 10.22 10.72
N LEU A 116 14.96 9.11 9.96
CA LEU A 116 16.17 8.32 10.15
C LEU A 116 17.40 9.09 9.63
N THR A 117 18.37 9.22 10.51
CA THR A 117 19.66 9.85 10.28
C THR A 117 20.77 8.97 10.85
N THR A 118 22.02 9.33 10.67
CA THR A 118 23.16 8.67 11.32
C THR A 118 23.06 8.67 12.85
N LYS A 119 22.40 9.67 13.44
CA LYS A 119 22.22 9.79 14.90
C LYS A 119 20.95 9.06 15.38
N THR A 120 19.84 9.24 14.71
CA THR A 120 18.56 8.68 15.16
C THR A 120 18.47 7.16 14.96
N VAL A 121 19.25 6.56 14.04
CA VAL A 121 19.31 5.11 13.89
C VAL A 121 19.91 4.43 15.12
N GLU A 122 20.90 5.05 15.75
CA GLU A 122 21.49 4.53 17.00
C GLU A 122 20.49 4.60 18.16
N GLY A 123 19.72 5.68 18.26
CA GLY A 123 18.64 5.78 19.25
C GLY A 123 17.54 4.73 19.00
N LEU A 124 17.20 4.47 17.74
CA LEU A 124 16.24 3.42 17.40
C LEU A 124 16.77 2.04 17.81
N ALA A 125 18.07 1.75 17.55
CA ALA A 125 18.72 0.50 17.95
C ALA A 125 18.73 0.32 19.48
N ALA A 126 19.08 1.37 20.21
CA ALA A 126 19.09 1.36 21.67
C ALA A 126 17.69 1.15 22.26
N LYS A 127 16.69 1.89 21.77
CA LYS A 127 15.31 1.81 22.24
C LYS A 127 14.70 0.42 21.99
N THR A 128 14.92 -0.14 20.82
CA THR A 128 14.36 -1.45 20.43
C THR A 128 15.20 -2.63 20.91
N ARG A 129 16.42 -2.39 21.40
CA ARG A 129 17.44 -3.43 21.68
C ARG A 129 17.65 -4.38 20.50
N ASN A 130 17.48 -3.86 19.29
CA ASN A 130 17.57 -4.63 18.06
C ASN A 130 18.28 -3.80 16.98
N ASP A 131 19.62 -3.90 17.00
CA ASP A 131 20.47 -3.18 16.06
C ASP A 131 20.19 -3.59 14.60
N ARG A 132 19.97 -4.90 14.38
CA ARG A 132 19.64 -5.38 13.03
C ARG A 132 18.37 -4.71 12.49
N PHE A 133 17.32 -4.60 13.29
CA PHE A 133 16.06 -3.94 12.91
C PHE A 133 16.29 -2.46 12.57
N ALA A 134 17.05 -1.74 13.39
CA ALA A 134 17.34 -0.33 13.15
C ALA A 134 18.14 -0.12 11.85
N GLN A 135 19.17 -0.93 11.62
CA GLN A 135 19.98 -0.83 10.41
C GLN A 135 19.22 -1.26 9.15
N ASP A 136 18.35 -2.28 9.22
CA ASP A 136 17.50 -2.64 8.08
C ASP A 136 16.47 -1.56 7.77
N SER A 137 15.89 -0.93 8.79
CA SER A 137 14.98 0.21 8.61
C SER A 137 15.71 1.38 7.94
N TYR A 138 16.97 1.64 8.31
CA TYR A 138 17.77 2.70 7.71
C TYR A 138 18.18 2.36 6.26
N ARG A 139 18.60 1.13 6.00
CA ARG A 139 18.88 0.66 4.64
C ARG A 139 17.67 0.83 3.72
N ARG A 140 16.50 0.37 4.17
CA ARG A 140 15.23 0.52 3.42
C ARG A 140 14.89 1.99 3.19
N PHE A 141 15.06 2.84 4.20
CA PHE A 141 14.85 4.27 4.07
C PHE A 141 15.79 4.90 3.03
N VAL A 142 17.11 4.63 3.11
CA VAL A 142 18.07 5.23 2.17
C VAL A 142 17.79 4.82 0.73
N SER A 143 17.48 3.55 0.47
CA SER A 143 17.14 3.11 -0.90
C SER A 143 15.83 3.71 -1.40
N MET A 144 14.77 3.71 -0.58
CA MET A 144 13.47 4.27 -0.93
C MET A 144 13.55 5.79 -1.14
N TYR A 145 14.18 6.51 -0.21
CA TYR A 145 14.34 7.94 -0.29
C TYR A 145 15.25 8.35 -1.46
N GLY A 146 16.35 7.62 -1.66
CA GLY A 146 17.25 7.82 -2.80
C GLY A 146 16.55 7.67 -4.13
N SER A 147 15.67 6.68 -4.25
CA SER A 147 14.91 6.46 -5.47
C SER A 147 13.79 7.49 -5.65
N ILE A 148 12.92 7.66 -4.66
CA ILE A 148 11.69 8.47 -4.80
C ILE A 148 11.98 9.96 -4.74
N VAL A 149 12.86 10.38 -3.81
CA VAL A 149 13.09 11.80 -3.54
C VAL A 149 14.29 12.35 -4.33
N MET A 150 15.33 11.54 -4.48
CA MET A 150 16.58 11.98 -5.12
C MET A 150 16.72 11.50 -6.56
N GLY A 151 15.82 10.61 -7.04
CA GLY A 151 15.71 10.21 -8.45
C GLY A 151 16.72 9.18 -8.93
N VAL A 152 17.40 8.47 -8.03
CA VAL A 152 18.30 7.35 -8.37
C VAL A 152 17.47 6.12 -8.78
N PRO A 153 17.72 5.46 -9.91
CA PRO A 153 16.99 4.28 -10.32
C PRO A 153 17.03 3.17 -9.26
N ARG A 154 15.87 2.60 -8.96
CA ARG A 154 15.72 1.56 -7.93
C ARG A 154 16.60 0.35 -8.19
N GLU A 155 16.78 -0.02 -9.45
CA GLU A 155 17.57 -1.15 -9.92
C GLU A 155 19.03 -1.07 -9.46
N HIS A 156 19.58 0.14 -9.29
CA HIS A 156 20.97 0.33 -8.84
C HIS A 156 21.12 -0.05 -7.37
N PHE A 157 20.16 0.28 -6.51
CA PHE A 157 20.13 -0.18 -5.12
C PHE A 157 19.95 -1.69 -5.02
N GLU A 158 19.06 -2.26 -5.85
CA GLU A 158 18.82 -3.70 -5.90
C GLU A 158 20.05 -4.48 -6.35
N ALA A 159 20.82 -3.94 -7.30
CA ALA A 159 22.07 -4.54 -7.75
C ALA A 159 23.11 -4.64 -6.61
N ILE A 160 23.30 -3.57 -5.85
CA ILE A 160 24.21 -3.56 -4.68
C ILE A 160 23.73 -4.54 -3.61
N LEU A 161 22.43 -4.58 -3.32
CA LEU A 161 21.86 -5.53 -2.36
C LEU A 161 22.05 -6.98 -2.82
N LYS A 162 21.83 -7.26 -4.11
CA LYS A 162 22.04 -8.58 -4.71
C LYS A 162 23.51 -9.02 -4.60
N GLN A 163 24.43 -8.12 -4.92
CA GLN A 163 25.87 -8.37 -4.78
C GLN A 163 26.22 -8.69 -3.33
N LYS A 164 25.77 -7.89 -2.36
CA LYS A 164 26.04 -8.13 -0.93
C LYS A 164 25.50 -9.47 -0.45
N LYS A 165 24.30 -9.87 -0.88
CA LYS A 165 23.76 -11.20 -0.56
C LYS A 165 24.64 -12.33 -1.11
N ALA A 166 25.14 -12.18 -2.33
CA ALA A 166 26.04 -13.16 -2.94
C ALA A 166 27.40 -13.24 -2.21
N GLU A 167 27.98 -12.10 -1.83
CA GLU A 167 29.22 -12.03 -1.05
C GLU A 167 29.11 -12.74 0.30
N VAL A 168 27.97 -12.57 0.99
CA VAL A 168 27.71 -13.20 2.31
C VAL A 168 27.23 -14.65 2.17
N GLY A 169 26.77 -15.07 0.99
CA GLY A 169 26.25 -16.41 0.74
C GLY A 169 24.85 -16.66 1.29
N VAL A 170 23.99 -15.61 1.35
CA VAL A 170 22.64 -15.72 1.91
C VAL A 170 21.56 -15.52 0.82
N PRO A 171 20.46 -16.32 0.86
CA PRO A 171 19.40 -16.23 -0.15
C PRO A 171 18.51 -15.00 0.04
N HIS A 172 18.27 -14.57 1.28
CA HIS A 172 17.35 -13.49 1.63
C HIS A 172 18.04 -12.41 2.46
N GLU A 173 17.61 -11.15 2.27
CA GLU A 173 18.11 -9.99 3.02
C GLU A 173 17.83 -10.08 4.53
N THR A 174 16.84 -10.87 4.94
CA THR A 174 16.53 -11.14 6.35
C THR A 174 17.64 -11.86 7.09
N HIS A 175 18.58 -12.51 6.38
CA HIS A 175 19.74 -13.20 6.95
C HIS A 175 20.99 -12.31 7.04
N LEU A 176 20.95 -11.09 6.52
CA LEU A 176 22.03 -10.12 6.71
C LEU A 176 22.04 -9.61 8.16
N ASP A 177 23.20 -9.58 8.79
CA ASP A 177 23.38 -9.01 10.12
C ASP A 177 23.48 -7.48 10.10
N ALA A 178 23.56 -6.87 11.28
CA ALA A 178 23.61 -5.41 11.42
C ALA A 178 24.88 -4.79 10.77
N ARG A 179 26.01 -5.49 10.76
CA ARG A 179 27.25 -5.01 10.13
C ARG A 179 27.07 -4.93 8.61
N HIS A 180 26.56 -5.99 7.98
CA HIS A 180 26.32 -6.01 6.53
C HIS A 180 25.29 -4.94 6.12
N LEU A 181 24.30 -4.68 6.97
CA LEU A 181 23.30 -3.64 6.72
C LEU A 181 23.89 -2.22 6.82
N ARG A 182 24.83 -1.96 7.76
CA ARG A 182 25.58 -0.69 7.82
C ARG A 182 26.46 -0.48 6.59
N GLU A 183 27.12 -1.52 6.12
CA GLU A 183 27.91 -1.47 4.88
C GLU A 183 27.01 -1.13 3.68
N LEU A 184 25.82 -1.74 3.59
CA LEU A 184 24.84 -1.40 2.55
C LEU A 184 24.37 0.05 2.63
N VAL A 185 24.08 0.58 3.82
CA VAL A 185 23.72 2.00 4.02
C VAL A 185 24.83 2.91 3.49
N SER A 186 26.08 2.61 3.81
CA SER A 186 27.23 3.39 3.32
C SER A 186 27.32 3.36 1.79
N ASN A 187 27.21 2.17 1.18
CA ASN A 187 27.26 1.98 -0.27
C ASN A 187 26.09 2.70 -0.97
N PHE A 188 24.89 2.65 -0.41
CA PHE A 188 23.72 3.34 -0.95
C PHE A 188 23.88 4.86 -0.90
N LYS A 189 24.42 5.41 0.20
CA LYS A 189 24.71 6.85 0.29
C LYS A 189 25.79 7.27 -0.71
N ALA A 190 26.82 6.44 -0.91
CA ALA A 190 27.84 6.67 -1.90
C ALA A 190 27.28 6.68 -3.34
N LEU A 191 26.41 5.71 -3.66
CA LEU A 191 25.68 5.66 -4.93
C LEU A 191 24.86 6.94 -5.16
N VAL A 192 24.09 7.37 -4.15
CA VAL A 192 23.30 8.61 -4.22
C VAL A 192 24.18 9.81 -4.52
N LYS A 193 25.31 9.95 -3.83
CA LYS A 193 26.27 11.03 -4.05
C LYS A 193 26.89 10.96 -5.44
N GLU A 194 27.24 9.78 -5.92
CA GLU A 194 27.82 9.58 -7.24
C GLU A 194 26.86 10.00 -8.35
N GLU A 195 25.59 9.56 -8.29
CA GLU A 195 24.62 9.83 -9.35
C GLU A 195 24.00 11.22 -9.29
N THR A 196 23.72 11.72 -8.10
CA THR A 196 23.01 13.01 -7.94
C THR A 196 23.94 14.19 -7.72
N LYS A 197 25.23 13.97 -7.44
CA LYS A 197 26.22 14.97 -6.99
C LYS A 197 25.81 15.68 -5.70
N LYS A 198 24.89 15.10 -4.91
CA LYS A 198 24.41 15.64 -3.64
C LYS A 198 24.61 14.60 -2.54
N GLU A 199 24.91 15.07 -1.33
CA GLU A 199 24.92 14.22 -0.16
C GLU A 199 23.49 13.76 0.18
N PHE A 200 23.39 12.56 0.77
CA PHE A 200 22.11 12.10 1.32
C PHE A 200 21.74 12.99 2.53
N PRO A 201 20.53 13.59 2.58
CA PRO A 201 20.18 14.53 3.65
C PRO A 201 20.13 13.83 5.02
N ASP A 202 20.87 14.37 5.99
CA ASP A 202 20.96 13.87 7.37
C ASP A 202 20.25 14.82 8.38
N GLU A 203 19.45 15.77 7.88
CA GLU A 203 18.63 16.70 8.67
C GLU A 203 17.14 16.30 8.54
N PRO A 204 16.46 15.88 9.64
CA PRO A 204 15.12 15.33 9.60
C PRO A 204 14.06 16.25 8.96
N LEU A 205 14.07 17.55 9.27
CA LEU A 205 13.10 18.48 8.71
C LEU A 205 13.31 18.71 7.21
N GLU A 206 14.55 18.65 6.73
CA GLU A 206 14.85 18.68 5.32
C GLU A 206 14.34 17.42 4.63
N GLN A 207 14.58 16.24 5.22
CA GLN A 207 14.02 14.97 4.72
C GLN A 207 12.51 15.06 4.59
N LEU A 208 11.80 15.55 5.61
CA LEU A 208 10.35 15.69 5.59
C LEU A 208 9.89 16.64 4.48
N ARG A 209 10.54 17.80 4.34
CA ARG A 209 10.21 18.79 3.32
C ARG A 209 10.36 18.24 1.91
N LEU A 210 11.47 17.58 1.64
CA LEU A 210 11.75 16.99 0.33
C LEU A 210 10.83 15.80 0.03
N ALA A 211 10.48 14.97 1.04
CA ALA A 211 9.50 13.90 0.90
C ALA A 211 8.09 14.44 0.57
N VAL A 212 7.65 15.54 1.21
CA VAL A 212 6.39 16.22 0.88
C VAL A 212 6.39 16.69 -0.57
N ASN A 213 7.50 17.30 -1.04
CA ASN A 213 7.64 17.74 -2.42
C ASN A 213 7.58 16.57 -3.41
N ALA A 214 8.27 15.47 -3.11
CA ALA A 214 8.28 14.28 -3.96
C ALA A 214 6.89 13.65 -4.07
N VAL A 215 6.16 13.53 -2.95
CA VAL A 215 4.80 12.99 -2.94
C VAL A 215 3.83 13.89 -3.69
N PHE A 216 3.91 15.23 -3.59
CA PHE A 216 3.15 16.12 -4.45
C PHE A 216 3.50 15.91 -5.93
N SER A 217 4.78 15.74 -6.25
CA SER A 217 5.26 15.55 -7.62
C SER A 217 4.79 14.22 -8.21
N SER A 218 4.60 13.19 -7.40
CA SER A 218 4.14 11.87 -7.86
C SER A 218 2.73 11.90 -8.49
N TRP A 219 1.92 12.93 -8.19
CA TRP A 219 0.64 13.16 -8.88
C TRP A 219 0.83 13.33 -10.40
N PHE A 220 1.93 13.92 -10.84
CA PHE A 220 2.28 14.13 -12.25
C PHE A 220 3.28 13.09 -12.80
N GLY A 221 3.60 12.06 -12.02
CA GLY A 221 4.41 10.94 -12.48
C GLY A 221 3.70 10.15 -13.60
N ALA A 222 4.47 9.52 -14.48
CA ALA A 222 3.95 8.82 -15.66
C ALA A 222 2.88 7.76 -15.31
N ARG A 223 3.07 7.00 -14.25
CA ARG A 223 2.12 6.00 -13.74
C ARG A 223 0.78 6.64 -13.38
N ALA A 224 0.82 7.70 -12.57
CA ALA A 224 -0.38 8.40 -12.11
C ALA A 224 -1.13 9.08 -13.25
N VAL A 225 -0.41 9.69 -14.20
CA VAL A 225 -1.00 10.31 -15.40
C VAL A 225 -1.68 9.26 -16.27
N THR A 226 -1.02 8.13 -16.55
CA THR A 226 -1.60 7.04 -17.34
C THR A 226 -2.87 6.49 -16.68
N TYR A 227 -2.81 6.24 -15.38
CA TYR A 227 -3.97 5.76 -14.62
C TYR A 227 -5.14 6.75 -14.67
N ARG A 228 -4.87 8.05 -14.44
CA ARG A 228 -5.93 9.08 -14.48
C ARG A 228 -6.60 9.17 -15.84
N ARG A 229 -5.84 9.09 -16.94
CA ARG A 229 -6.39 9.07 -18.31
C ARG A 229 -7.30 7.85 -18.54
N LEU A 230 -6.88 6.68 -18.09
CA LEU A 230 -7.67 5.45 -18.22
C LEU A 230 -9.00 5.50 -17.47
N TYR A 231 -9.03 6.19 -16.33
CA TYR A 231 -10.21 6.22 -15.45
C TYR A 231 -10.94 7.58 -15.42
N GLY A 232 -10.61 8.50 -16.32
CA GLY A 232 -11.29 9.79 -16.41
C GLY A 232 -11.14 10.67 -15.16
N ILE A 233 -10.00 10.55 -14.42
CA ILE A 233 -9.76 11.32 -13.20
C ILE A 233 -9.10 12.66 -13.58
N PRO A 234 -9.72 13.82 -13.19
CA PRO A 234 -9.20 15.14 -13.55
C PRO A 234 -7.83 15.44 -12.93
N ASP A 235 -6.92 15.98 -13.73
CA ASP A 235 -5.59 16.43 -13.28
C ASP A 235 -5.66 17.52 -12.19
N SER A 236 -6.73 18.34 -12.23
CA SER A 236 -6.95 19.45 -11.29
C SER A 236 -7.27 19.03 -9.85
N TRP A 237 -7.51 17.74 -9.59
CA TRP A 237 -7.86 17.29 -8.25
C TRP A 237 -6.69 17.34 -7.27
N GLY A 238 -5.45 17.12 -7.74
CA GLY A 238 -4.29 17.02 -6.88
C GLY A 238 -4.32 15.81 -5.93
N THR A 239 -3.34 15.71 -5.07
CA THR A 239 -3.26 14.69 -4.02
C THR A 239 -3.11 15.33 -2.65
N ALA A 240 -3.74 14.77 -1.63
CA ALA A 240 -3.41 15.06 -0.25
C ALA A 240 -2.14 14.29 0.17
N ILE A 241 -1.51 14.71 1.25
CA ILE A 241 -0.38 14.03 1.87
C ILE A 241 -0.74 13.70 3.32
N ASN A 242 -0.54 12.44 3.71
CA ASN A 242 -0.70 11.99 5.08
C ASN A 242 0.68 11.76 5.69
N VAL A 243 1.02 12.55 6.71
CA VAL A 243 2.21 12.38 7.54
C VAL A 243 1.76 11.67 8.81
N VAL A 244 2.23 10.44 9.01
CA VAL A 244 1.72 9.54 10.06
C VAL A 244 2.89 8.96 10.83
N ALA A 245 2.80 8.90 12.15
CA ALA A 245 3.80 8.24 12.98
C ALA A 245 3.99 6.79 12.52
N MET A 246 5.26 6.37 12.40
CA MET A 246 5.57 4.99 12.05
C MET A 246 5.22 4.05 13.20
N VAL A 247 4.61 2.94 12.84
CA VAL A 247 4.46 1.73 13.65
C VAL A 247 5.03 0.55 12.90
N PHE A 248 5.65 -0.39 13.59
CA PHE A 248 6.52 -1.38 12.99
C PHE A 248 5.99 -2.80 13.21
N GLY A 249 5.67 -3.48 12.13
CA GLY A 249 5.30 -4.90 12.13
C GLY A 249 6.49 -5.86 12.17
N ASN A 250 7.73 -5.33 12.12
CA ASN A 250 8.97 -6.10 12.10
C ASN A 250 9.84 -5.92 13.37
N MET A 251 9.19 -5.69 14.51
CA MET A 251 9.85 -5.59 15.83
C MET A 251 9.84 -6.91 16.61
N GLY A 252 9.83 -8.04 15.94
CA GLY A 252 9.87 -9.37 16.57
C GLY A 252 8.57 -10.15 16.44
N GLU A 253 8.50 -11.28 17.15
CA GLU A 253 7.46 -12.30 16.99
C GLU A 253 6.04 -11.86 17.41
N THR A 254 5.91 -10.83 18.25
CA THR A 254 4.62 -10.24 18.64
C THR A 254 4.20 -9.07 17.76
N SER A 255 4.94 -8.84 16.68
CA SER A 255 4.68 -7.80 15.71
C SER A 255 4.36 -8.41 14.34
N GLY A 256 3.51 -7.72 13.58
CA GLY A 256 3.10 -8.19 12.25
C GLY A 256 2.35 -7.11 11.50
N THR A 257 2.03 -7.39 10.26
CA THR A 257 1.25 -6.49 9.41
C THR A 257 0.34 -7.30 8.52
N GLY A 258 -0.76 -6.71 8.05
CA GLY A 258 -1.68 -7.42 7.18
C GLY A 258 -2.64 -6.52 6.44
N VAL A 259 -3.29 -7.15 5.47
CA VAL A 259 -4.38 -6.59 4.69
C VAL A 259 -5.57 -7.54 4.82
N ALA A 260 -6.74 -7.00 5.10
CA ALA A 260 -7.94 -7.81 5.30
C ALA A 260 -9.18 -7.17 4.68
N PHE A 261 -10.16 -8.00 4.40
CA PHE A 261 -11.47 -7.60 3.92
C PHE A 261 -12.54 -8.04 4.93
N THR A 262 -13.52 -7.21 5.16
CA THR A 262 -14.62 -7.56 6.09
C THR A 262 -15.49 -8.71 5.58
N ARG A 263 -15.42 -8.99 4.26
CA ARG A 263 -16.03 -10.14 3.56
C ARG A 263 -15.11 -10.61 2.45
N ASP A 264 -15.25 -11.83 1.99
CA ASP A 264 -14.45 -12.35 0.87
C ASP A 264 -14.72 -11.53 -0.41
N PRO A 265 -13.68 -10.88 -0.99
CA PRO A 265 -13.83 -10.03 -2.17
C PRO A 265 -14.07 -10.80 -3.47
N ALA A 266 -13.85 -12.12 -3.49
CA ALA A 266 -14.05 -12.98 -4.66
C ALA A 266 -15.45 -13.60 -4.65
N SER A 267 -15.88 -14.21 -3.54
CA SER A 267 -17.16 -14.91 -3.39
C SER A 267 -18.28 -14.05 -2.79
N GLY A 268 -17.93 -13.05 -1.99
CA GLY A 268 -18.88 -12.26 -1.21
C GLY A 268 -19.32 -12.88 0.10
N ASP A 269 -18.71 -13.99 0.51
CA ASP A 269 -19.05 -14.67 1.77
C ASP A 269 -18.70 -13.79 2.97
N LYS A 270 -19.55 -13.84 4.00
CA LYS A 270 -19.39 -13.09 5.24
C LYS A 270 -18.32 -13.72 6.15
N ASN A 271 -17.15 -13.91 5.59
CA ASN A 271 -15.97 -14.39 6.29
C ASN A 271 -14.94 -13.29 6.34
N PHE A 272 -14.35 -13.04 7.51
CA PHE A 272 -13.20 -12.15 7.63
C PHE A 272 -12.04 -12.76 6.84
N PHE A 273 -11.71 -12.11 5.75
CA PHE A 273 -10.77 -12.61 4.74
C PHE A 273 -9.54 -11.71 4.69
N GLY A 274 -8.34 -12.29 4.63
CA GLY A 274 -7.14 -11.49 4.52
C GLY A 274 -5.87 -12.28 4.72
N GLU A 275 -4.77 -11.57 4.60
CA GLU A 275 -3.41 -12.10 4.66
C GLU A 275 -2.58 -11.26 5.63
N CYS A 276 -1.68 -11.93 6.35
CA CYS A 276 -0.77 -11.28 7.29
C CYS A 276 0.62 -11.89 7.23
N LEU A 277 1.61 -11.11 7.63
CA LEU A 277 2.98 -11.56 7.86
C LEU A 277 3.41 -11.16 9.26
N MET A 278 3.93 -12.12 10.01
CA MET A 278 4.60 -11.85 11.28
C MET A 278 6.02 -11.36 11.02
N ASN A 279 6.50 -10.48 11.88
CA ASN A 279 7.83 -9.88 11.82
C ASN A 279 8.15 -9.34 10.39
N ALA A 280 7.26 -8.49 9.87
CA ALA A 280 7.33 -7.94 8.52
C ALA A 280 6.78 -6.50 8.45
N GLN A 281 7.24 -5.74 7.46
CA GLN A 281 6.65 -4.43 7.11
C GLN A 281 5.53 -4.59 6.09
N GLY A 282 4.65 -3.58 5.97
CA GLY A 282 3.51 -3.61 5.06
C GLY A 282 3.89 -3.81 3.59
N GLU A 283 5.05 -3.34 3.18
CA GLU A 283 5.61 -3.55 1.83
C GLU A 283 5.82 -5.03 1.52
N ASP A 284 6.24 -5.82 2.51
CA ASP A 284 6.57 -7.24 2.33
C ASP A 284 5.31 -8.07 2.01
N VAL A 285 4.13 -7.64 2.50
CA VAL A 285 2.83 -8.29 2.22
C VAL A 285 2.42 -8.05 0.77
N VAL A 286 2.46 -6.79 0.32
CA VAL A 286 1.97 -6.41 -1.01
C VAL A 286 2.95 -6.73 -2.13
N ALA A 287 4.25 -6.77 -1.84
CA ALA A 287 5.30 -7.13 -2.80
C ALA A 287 5.34 -8.64 -3.09
N GLY A 288 4.75 -9.49 -2.23
CA GLY A 288 4.73 -10.93 -2.44
C GLY A 288 6.09 -11.63 -2.26
N ILE A 289 7.05 -10.97 -1.61
CA ILE A 289 8.41 -11.51 -1.37
C ILE A 289 8.38 -12.74 -0.44
N ARG A 290 7.44 -12.75 0.51
CA ARG A 290 7.18 -13.86 1.44
C ARG A 290 5.77 -14.38 1.25
N THR A 291 5.55 -15.68 1.43
CA THR A 291 4.20 -16.27 1.42
C THR A 291 3.44 -15.81 2.67
N PRO A 292 2.35 -15.05 2.53
CA PRO A 292 1.59 -14.59 3.67
C PRO A 292 0.78 -15.73 4.31
N LEU A 293 0.47 -15.56 5.60
CA LEU A 293 -0.46 -16.42 6.32
C LEU A 293 -1.88 -15.87 6.21
N PRO A 294 -2.91 -16.71 6.27
CA PRO A 294 -4.28 -16.23 6.39
C PRO A 294 -4.44 -15.45 7.70
N VAL A 295 -5.25 -14.38 7.67
CA VAL A 295 -5.40 -13.42 8.78
C VAL A 295 -5.84 -14.06 10.09
N ASN A 296 -6.58 -15.18 10.04
CA ASN A 296 -6.99 -15.93 11.23
C ASN A 296 -5.83 -16.61 11.98
N ALA A 297 -4.65 -16.74 11.34
CA ALA A 297 -3.45 -17.22 12.03
C ALA A 297 -3.00 -16.28 13.17
N LEU A 298 -3.39 -15.00 13.12
CA LEU A 298 -3.14 -14.03 14.20
C LEU A 298 -3.78 -14.44 15.53
N ALA A 299 -4.89 -15.17 15.49
CA ALA A 299 -5.56 -15.68 16.71
C ALA A 299 -4.63 -16.56 17.57
N LYS A 300 -3.68 -17.26 16.93
CA LYS A 300 -2.69 -18.08 17.63
C LYS A 300 -1.46 -17.25 18.05
N ASN A 301 -1.00 -16.35 17.22
CA ASN A 301 0.26 -15.64 17.40
C ASN A 301 0.12 -14.41 18.32
N VAL A 302 -0.97 -13.64 18.17
CA VAL A 302 -1.26 -12.39 18.90
C VAL A 302 -2.76 -12.28 19.22
N PRO A 303 -3.30 -13.12 20.10
CA PRO A 303 -4.74 -13.31 20.30
C PRO A 303 -5.49 -12.05 20.70
N GLU A 304 -4.90 -11.18 21.54
CA GLU A 304 -5.58 -9.96 21.99
C GLU A 304 -5.67 -8.93 20.83
N ALA A 305 -4.61 -8.75 20.05
CA ALA A 305 -4.65 -7.90 18.86
C ALA A 305 -5.62 -8.43 17.80
N TYR A 306 -5.76 -9.76 17.67
CA TYR A 306 -6.75 -10.37 16.78
C TYR A 306 -8.18 -10.10 17.23
N LYS A 307 -8.49 -10.20 18.52
CA LYS A 307 -9.81 -9.85 19.08
C LYS A 307 -10.16 -8.37 18.85
N GLU A 308 -9.17 -7.48 19.04
CA GLU A 308 -9.34 -6.06 18.75
C GLU A 308 -9.60 -5.81 17.26
N LEU A 309 -8.90 -6.52 16.38
CA LEU A 309 -9.10 -6.46 14.93
C LEU A 309 -10.51 -6.95 14.55
N GLU A 310 -11.00 -8.05 15.16
CA GLU A 310 -12.36 -8.53 14.95
C GLU A 310 -13.41 -7.52 15.38
N HIS A 311 -13.24 -6.90 16.53
CA HIS A 311 -14.13 -5.83 16.99
C HIS A 311 -14.12 -4.64 16.02
N THR A 312 -12.92 -4.25 15.60
CA THR A 312 -12.69 -3.09 14.72
C THR A 312 -13.34 -3.28 13.35
N TYR A 313 -13.13 -4.42 12.67
CA TYR A 313 -13.70 -4.61 11.34
C TYR A 313 -15.24 -4.67 11.37
N LYS A 314 -15.83 -5.29 12.39
CA LYS A 314 -17.30 -5.33 12.58
C LYS A 314 -17.87 -3.92 12.81
N LYS A 315 -17.18 -3.09 13.62
CA LYS A 315 -17.54 -1.70 13.86
C LYS A 315 -17.47 -0.87 12.58
N LEU A 316 -16.40 -1.02 11.81
CA LEU A 316 -16.18 -0.29 10.55
C LEU A 316 -17.19 -0.71 9.48
N GLU A 317 -17.45 -2.02 9.27
CA GLU A 317 -18.44 -2.49 8.30
C GLU A 317 -19.84 -1.93 8.62
N LYS A 318 -20.23 -1.96 9.91
CA LYS A 318 -21.51 -1.39 10.36
C LYS A 318 -21.58 0.12 10.14
N HIS A 319 -20.50 0.85 10.41
CA HIS A 319 -20.42 2.30 10.27
C HIS A 319 -20.50 2.74 8.81
N TYR A 320 -19.68 2.15 7.95
CA TYR A 320 -19.66 2.47 6.52
C TYR A 320 -20.79 1.82 5.73
N ARG A 321 -21.43 0.79 6.31
CA ARG A 321 -22.50 0.02 5.72
C ARG A 321 -22.09 -0.62 4.39
N ASP A 322 -20.79 -0.99 4.25
CA ASP A 322 -20.22 -1.58 3.05
C ASP A 322 -19.07 -2.53 3.40
N MET A 323 -18.72 -3.44 2.48
CA MET A 323 -17.53 -4.26 2.58
C MET A 323 -16.29 -3.39 2.48
N LEU A 324 -15.37 -3.56 3.40
CA LEU A 324 -14.16 -2.75 3.52
C LEU A 324 -12.90 -3.57 3.28
N ASP A 325 -11.90 -2.89 2.76
CA ASP A 325 -10.50 -3.27 2.65
C ASP A 325 -9.73 -2.50 3.75
N LEU A 326 -8.98 -3.23 4.56
CA LEU A 326 -8.35 -2.77 5.79
C LEU A 326 -6.85 -3.05 5.72
N GLU A 327 -6.04 -2.04 6.04
CA GLU A 327 -4.61 -2.21 6.27
C GLU A 327 -4.31 -1.99 7.75
N PHE A 328 -3.56 -2.88 8.36
CA PHE A 328 -3.24 -2.82 9.78
C PHE A 328 -1.80 -3.26 10.08
N THR A 329 -1.28 -2.79 11.21
CA THR A 329 0.01 -3.23 11.76
C THR A 329 -0.18 -3.55 13.24
N ILE A 330 0.44 -4.62 13.70
CA ILE A 330 0.54 -4.98 15.10
C ILE A 330 1.99 -4.74 15.51
N GLN A 331 2.20 -3.85 16.46
CA GLN A 331 3.50 -3.59 17.03
C GLN A 331 3.51 -4.05 18.49
N GLU A 332 4.34 -5.03 18.81
CA GLU A 332 4.50 -5.55 20.19
C GLU A 332 3.14 -5.88 20.83
N GLY A 333 2.28 -6.57 20.09
CA GLY A 333 0.95 -6.98 20.54
C GLY A 333 -0.14 -5.90 20.43
N LYS A 334 0.19 -4.65 20.12
CA LYS A 334 -0.78 -3.55 19.98
C LYS A 334 -1.22 -3.36 18.53
N LEU A 335 -2.52 -3.38 18.29
CA LEU A 335 -3.11 -3.13 16.97
C LEU A 335 -3.11 -1.65 16.61
N TYR A 336 -2.82 -1.35 15.34
CA TYR A 336 -2.99 -0.04 14.72
C TYR A 336 -3.62 -0.20 13.33
N MET A 337 -4.69 0.54 13.06
CA MET A 337 -5.28 0.62 11.73
C MET A 337 -4.58 1.71 10.92
N LEU A 338 -4.13 1.36 9.71
CA LEU A 338 -3.39 2.27 8.84
C LEU A 338 -4.23 2.84 7.72
N GLN A 339 -5.24 2.09 7.26
CA GLN A 339 -6.12 2.50 6.18
C GLN A 339 -7.43 1.71 6.22
N THR A 340 -8.51 2.37 5.84
CA THR A 340 -9.78 1.73 5.45
C THR A 340 -10.29 2.33 4.16
N ARG A 341 -10.86 1.50 3.30
CA ARG A 341 -11.51 1.91 2.05
C ARG A 341 -12.60 0.92 1.65
N VAL A 342 -13.50 1.32 0.77
CA VAL A 342 -14.47 0.40 0.18
C VAL A 342 -13.71 -0.68 -0.59
N GLY A 343 -13.97 -1.93 -0.26
CA GLY A 343 -13.26 -3.09 -0.80
C GLY A 343 -13.56 -3.31 -2.28
N LYS A 344 -12.50 -3.45 -3.08
CA LYS A 344 -12.62 -3.89 -4.47
C LYS A 344 -13.03 -5.36 -4.48
N ARG A 345 -14.06 -5.67 -5.29
CA ARG A 345 -14.71 -7.00 -5.30
C ARG A 345 -15.11 -7.41 -6.71
N THR A 346 -15.27 -8.69 -6.95
CA THR A 346 -15.84 -9.22 -8.19
C THR A 346 -17.33 -8.85 -8.33
N GLY A 347 -17.87 -8.93 -9.53
CA GLY A 347 -19.30 -8.71 -9.75
C GLY A 347 -20.18 -9.70 -8.98
N ILE A 348 -19.77 -10.96 -8.92
CA ILE A 348 -20.44 -12.01 -8.14
C ILE A 348 -20.47 -11.63 -6.66
N ALA A 349 -19.33 -11.26 -6.10
CA ALA A 349 -19.23 -10.82 -4.71
C ALA A 349 -20.06 -9.54 -4.47
N ALA A 350 -20.05 -8.58 -5.40
CA ALA A 350 -20.84 -7.35 -5.27
C ALA A 350 -22.33 -7.61 -5.11
N VAL A 351 -22.90 -8.47 -5.97
CA VAL A 351 -24.32 -8.84 -5.90
C VAL A 351 -24.62 -9.59 -4.60
N LYS A 352 -23.80 -10.59 -4.24
CA LYS A 352 -24.00 -11.37 -3.02
C LYS A 352 -23.94 -10.48 -1.76
N ILE A 353 -22.90 -9.64 -1.66
CA ILE A 353 -22.73 -8.71 -0.53
C ILE A 353 -23.93 -7.78 -0.41
N ALA A 354 -24.40 -7.19 -1.53
CA ALA A 354 -25.55 -6.29 -1.53
C ALA A 354 -26.81 -7.00 -1.02
N VAL A 355 -27.10 -8.22 -1.49
CA VAL A 355 -28.23 -9.04 -1.04
C VAL A 355 -28.12 -9.36 0.45
N ASP A 356 -26.95 -9.81 0.91
CA ASP A 356 -26.73 -10.18 2.30
C ASP A 356 -26.85 -8.97 3.24
N MET A 357 -26.33 -7.80 2.85
CA MET A 357 -26.46 -6.55 3.62
C MET A 357 -27.91 -6.06 3.72
N VAL A 358 -28.74 -6.29 2.69
CA VAL A 358 -30.19 -6.03 2.80
C VAL A 358 -30.85 -6.98 3.81
N ARG A 359 -30.53 -8.27 3.76
CA ARG A 359 -31.04 -9.28 4.72
C ARG A 359 -30.63 -8.98 6.17
N GLU A 360 -29.43 -8.44 6.33
CA GLU A 360 -28.88 -8.00 7.62
C GLU A 360 -29.46 -6.66 8.11
N GLY A 361 -30.27 -5.98 7.30
CA GLY A 361 -30.84 -4.67 7.63
C GLY A 361 -29.82 -3.52 7.61
N LEU A 362 -28.63 -3.71 7.01
CA LEU A 362 -27.59 -2.68 6.91
C LEU A 362 -27.90 -1.67 5.84
N ILE A 363 -28.51 -2.09 4.72
CA ILE A 363 -28.86 -1.22 3.59
C ILE A 363 -30.28 -1.53 3.09
N SER A 364 -30.89 -0.58 2.42
CA SER A 364 -32.18 -0.79 1.74
C SER A 364 -32.00 -1.54 0.41
N LYS A 365 -33.08 -2.13 -0.13
CA LYS A 365 -33.09 -2.75 -1.46
C LYS A 365 -32.69 -1.75 -2.54
N GLN A 366 -33.15 -0.49 -2.43
CA GLN A 366 -32.82 0.57 -3.37
C GLN A 366 -31.32 0.90 -3.36
N GLU A 367 -30.70 1.03 -2.15
CA GLU A 367 -29.26 1.23 -2.03
C GLU A 367 -28.47 0.05 -2.60
N ALA A 368 -28.95 -1.19 -2.38
CA ALA A 368 -28.31 -2.38 -2.93
C ALA A 368 -28.24 -2.34 -4.48
N VAL A 369 -29.32 -1.98 -5.13
CA VAL A 369 -29.38 -1.83 -6.60
C VAL A 369 -28.43 -0.72 -7.07
N GLN A 370 -28.43 0.43 -6.40
CA GLN A 370 -27.59 1.57 -6.76
C GLN A 370 -26.06 1.30 -6.61
N ARG A 371 -25.67 0.33 -5.77
CA ARG A 371 -24.27 -0.02 -5.52
C ARG A 371 -23.65 -0.93 -6.58
N ILE A 372 -24.47 -1.57 -7.39
CA ILE A 372 -24.01 -2.52 -8.40
C ILE A 372 -23.95 -1.81 -9.73
N GLY A 373 -22.73 -1.60 -10.24
CA GLY A 373 -22.50 -1.01 -11.55
C GLY A 373 -22.84 -1.97 -12.70
N PRO A 374 -23.25 -1.47 -13.87
CA PRO A 374 -23.54 -2.31 -15.04
C PRO A 374 -22.37 -3.20 -15.44
N GLU A 375 -21.13 -2.71 -15.32
CA GLU A 375 -19.91 -3.46 -15.59
C GLU A 375 -19.70 -4.64 -14.64
N GLN A 376 -20.19 -4.57 -13.40
CA GLN A 376 -20.15 -5.69 -12.44
C GLN A 376 -21.14 -6.78 -12.83
N LEU A 377 -22.33 -6.40 -13.35
CA LEU A 377 -23.29 -7.35 -13.90
C LEU A 377 -22.75 -8.02 -15.18
N ALA A 378 -22.05 -7.28 -16.02
CA ALA A 378 -21.45 -7.81 -17.24
C ALA A 378 -20.45 -8.96 -16.97
N GLN A 379 -19.87 -9.03 -15.76
CA GLN A 379 -18.97 -10.13 -15.38
C GLN A 379 -19.67 -11.50 -15.35
N TYR A 380 -20.98 -11.55 -15.14
CA TYR A 380 -21.75 -12.80 -15.26
C TYR A 380 -21.82 -13.33 -16.71
N LEU A 381 -21.50 -12.48 -17.67
CA LEU A 381 -21.43 -12.84 -19.09
C LEU A 381 -20.02 -13.15 -19.55
N TYR A 382 -19.02 -13.11 -18.65
CA TYR A 382 -17.65 -13.41 -19.02
C TYR A 382 -17.46 -14.88 -19.33
N PRO A 383 -16.55 -15.22 -20.24
CA PRO A 383 -16.21 -16.60 -20.54
C PRO A 383 -15.79 -17.34 -19.26
N ILE A 384 -16.34 -18.52 -19.06
CA ILE A 384 -15.91 -19.48 -18.05
C ILE A 384 -15.43 -20.72 -18.80
N PHE A 385 -14.61 -21.55 -18.17
CA PHE A 385 -14.32 -22.87 -18.71
C PHE A 385 -15.57 -23.75 -18.63
N ASP A 386 -15.76 -24.60 -19.65
CA ASP A 386 -16.78 -25.66 -19.56
C ASP A 386 -16.40 -26.59 -18.41
N THR A 387 -17.27 -26.69 -17.41
CA THR A 387 -17.01 -27.46 -16.18
C THR A 387 -16.78 -28.95 -16.45
N LYS A 388 -17.39 -29.50 -17.53
CA LYS A 388 -17.20 -30.90 -17.92
C LYS A 388 -15.84 -31.11 -18.57
N GLU A 389 -15.38 -30.17 -19.39
CA GLU A 389 -14.06 -30.23 -20.00
C GLU A 389 -12.94 -29.93 -19.00
N GLU A 390 -13.18 -28.98 -18.11
CA GLU A 390 -12.25 -28.68 -17.02
C GLU A 390 -12.01 -29.91 -16.13
N SER A 391 -13.06 -30.64 -15.77
CA SER A 391 -12.94 -31.85 -14.94
C SER A 391 -12.18 -33.02 -15.61
N LYS A 392 -12.07 -33.01 -16.94
CA LYS A 392 -11.31 -34.01 -17.72
C LYS A 392 -9.88 -33.55 -18.01
N SER A 393 -9.57 -32.27 -17.84
CA SER A 393 -8.28 -31.70 -18.18
C SER A 393 -7.25 -32.00 -17.10
N ASN A 394 -6.01 -32.27 -17.49
CA ASN A 394 -4.88 -32.26 -16.56
C ASN A 394 -4.33 -30.83 -16.47
N PRO A 395 -4.48 -30.14 -15.34
CA PRO A 395 -3.94 -28.80 -15.19
C PRO A 395 -2.40 -28.85 -15.21
N LEU A 396 -1.77 -27.93 -15.92
CA LEU A 396 -0.32 -27.74 -15.92
C LEU A 396 0.19 -27.19 -14.57
N GLY A 397 -0.67 -26.54 -13.83
CA GLY A 397 -0.35 -25.99 -12.51
C GLY A 397 -1.61 -25.50 -11.80
N LYS A 398 -1.51 -25.24 -10.51
CA LYS A 398 -2.59 -24.69 -9.68
C LYS A 398 -2.14 -23.38 -9.05
N GLY A 399 -3.08 -22.48 -8.85
CA GLY A 399 -2.84 -21.21 -8.15
C GLY A 399 -4.13 -20.68 -7.55
N LEU A 400 -4.04 -19.52 -6.89
CA LEU A 400 -5.17 -18.86 -6.27
C LEU A 400 -5.93 -18.01 -7.30
N PRO A 401 -7.25 -18.19 -7.49
CA PRO A 401 -8.06 -17.36 -8.38
C PRO A 401 -8.27 -15.98 -7.75
N ALA A 402 -7.62 -14.97 -8.28
CA ALA A 402 -7.65 -13.60 -7.73
C ALA A 402 -8.44 -12.60 -8.57
N GLY A 403 -8.82 -12.96 -9.79
CA GLY A 403 -9.65 -12.15 -10.70
C GLY A 403 -10.71 -13.02 -11.41
N PRO A 404 -11.81 -12.40 -11.88
CA PRO A 404 -12.95 -13.14 -12.45
C PRO A 404 -12.71 -13.64 -13.88
N GLY A 405 -13.37 -14.73 -14.25
CA GLY A 405 -13.47 -15.24 -15.60
C GLY A 405 -12.36 -16.20 -16.03
N ALA A 406 -12.39 -16.62 -17.30
CA ALA A 406 -11.39 -17.43 -17.94
C ALA A 406 -10.70 -16.63 -19.06
N ALA A 407 -9.40 -16.81 -19.23
CA ALA A 407 -8.63 -16.16 -20.27
C ALA A 407 -7.77 -17.19 -21.04
N ALA A 408 -7.72 -17.01 -22.35
CA ALA A 408 -6.82 -17.76 -23.23
C ALA A 408 -6.10 -16.78 -24.15
N GLY A 409 -4.83 -17.07 -24.46
CA GLY A 409 -4.02 -16.22 -25.32
C GLY A 409 -2.58 -16.68 -25.38
N LYS A 410 -1.78 -16.06 -26.24
CA LYS A 410 -0.34 -16.29 -26.29
C LYS A 410 0.34 -15.64 -25.09
N ILE A 411 1.39 -16.26 -24.60
CA ILE A 411 2.15 -15.77 -23.43
C ILE A 411 2.97 -14.54 -23.83
N ALA A 412 2.87 -13.50 -23.01
CA ALA A 412 3.79 -12.36 -22.99
C ALA A 412 4.46 -12.29 -21.60
N LEU A 413 5.80 -12.19 -21.60
CA LEU A 413 6.59 -12.15 -20.37
C LEU A 413 6.92 -10.71 -19.92
N THR A 414 6.64 -9.72 -20.79
CA THR A 414 6.84 -8.30 -20.47
C THR A 414 5.60 -7.50 -20.82
N PRO A 415 5.32 -6.39 -20.08
CA PRO A 415 4.19 -5.52 -20.34
C PRO A 415 4.19 -4.93 -21.75
N ASP A 416 5.34 -4.47 -22.24
CA ASP A 416 5.49 -3.89 -23.59
C ASP A 416 5.20 -4.92 -24.68
N ARG A 417 5.64 -6.18 -24.49
CA ARG A 417 5.32 -7.26 -25.42
C ARG A 417 3.82 -7.55 -25.45
N ALA A 418 3.15 -7.50 -24.31
CA ALA A 418 1.68 -7.65 -24.25
C ALA A 418 0.96 -6.55 -25.05
N VAL A 419 1.41 -5.30 -24.93
CA VAL A 419 0.87 -4.17 -25.70
C VAL A 419 1.09 -4.35 -27.19
N THR A 420 2.32 -4.69 -27.61
CA THR A 420 2.69 -4.91 -29.02
C THR A 420 1.88 -6.03 -29.64
N MET A 421 1.76 -7.17 -28.93
CA MET A 421 1.01 -8.33 -29.42
C MET A 421 -0.49 -8.03 -29.54
N LYS A 422 -1.07 -7.28 -28.58
CA LYS A 422 -2.47 -6.83 -28.64
C LYS A 422 -2.69 -5.89 -29.83
N ALA A 423 -1.78 -4.96 -30.07
CA ALA A 423 -1.85 -4.06 -31.23
C ALA A 423 -1.83 -4.81 -32.56
N ALA A 424 -1.14 -5.96 -32.61
CA ALA A 424 -1.14 -6.88 -33.74
C ALA A 424 -2.38 -7.83 -33.78
N GLY A 425 -3.42 -7.59 -32.97
CA GLY A 425 -4.65 -8.38 -32.93
C GLY A 425 -4.55 -9.73 -32.20
N THR A 426 -3.45 -10.00 -31.49
CA THR A 426 -3.26 -11.26 -30.76
C THR A 426 -3.85 -11.15 -29.34
N ARG A 427 -4.66 -12.14 -28.92
CA ARG A 427 -5.05 -12.28 -27.51
C ARG A 427 -3.84 -12.73 -26.69
N VAL A 428 -3.64 -12.10 -25.54
CA VAL A 428 -2.41 -12.27 -24.74
C VAL A 428 -2.76 -12.58 -23.29
N VAL A 429 -2.01 -13.51 -22.68
CA VAL A 429 -1.93 -13.72 -21.23
C VAL A 429 -0.57 -13.18 -20.78
N LEU A 430 -0.57 -12.22 -19.85
CA LEU A 430 0.65 -11.69 -19.28
C LEU A 430 1.12 -12.59 -18.14
N VAL A 431 2.33 -13.13 -18.27
CA VAL A 431 2.94 -14.04 -17.28
C VAL A 431 4.14 -13.33 -16.64
N ARG A 432 4.12 -13.19 -15.32
CA ARG A 432 5.15 -12.50 -14.55
C ARG A 432 5.54 -13.29 -13.30
N GLN A 433 6.72 -13.05 -12.74
CA GLN A 433 7.00 -13.52 -11.39
C GLN A 433 6.11 -12.80 -10.37
N GLU A 434 6.01 -11.49 -10.49
CA GLU A 434 5.12 -10.58 -9.75
C GLU A 434 4.80 -9.38 -10.65
N THR A 435 3.78 -8.60 -10.33
CA THR A 435 3.49 -7.36 -11.05
C THR A 435 3.79 -6.14 -10.17
N SER A 436 4.26 -5.08 -10.82
CA SER A 436 4.46 -3.76 -10.22
C SER A 436 3.47 -2.73 -10.78
N PRO A 437 3.33 -1.56 -10.16
CA PRO A 437 2.54 -0.47 -10.70
C PRO A 437 2.96 -0.01 -12.10
N ASP A 438 4.21 -0.22 -12.48
CA ASP A 438 4.72 0.13 -13.81
C ASP A 438 4.20 -0.82 -14.91
N ASP A 439 3.73 -2.01 -14.53
CA ASP A 439 3.16 -3.01 -15.46
C ASP A 439 1.74 -2.68 -15.93
N ILE A 440 1.10 -1.60 -15.42
CA ILE A 440 -0.34 -1.29 -15.64
C ILE A 440 -0.74 -1.24 -17.12
N HIS A 441 0.13 -0.76 -18.01
CA HIS A 441 -0.14 -0.66 -19.43
C HIS A 441 -0.25 -2.06 -20.08
N GLY A 442 0.64 -2.99 -19.71
CA GLY A 442 0.61 -4.38 -20.17
C GLY A 442 -0.55 -5.17 -19.56
N MET A 443 -0.85 -4.92 -18.28
CA MET A 443 -2.01 -5.53 -17.63
C MET A 443 -3.32 -5.11 -18.30
N ASN A 444 -3.47 -3.86 -18.71
CA ASN A 444 -4.64 -3.40 -19.46
C ASN A 444 -4.70 -3.98 -20.89
N ALA A 445 -3.57 -4.32 -21.48
CA ALA A 445 -3.49 -4.94 -22.79
C ALA A 445 -3.89 -6.42 -22.78
N ALA A 446 -3.57 -7.15 -21.72
CA ALA A 446 -3.76 -8.60 -21.62
C ALA A 446 -5.24 -9.00 -21.41
N ALA A 447 -5.59 -10.19 -21.90
CA ALA A 447 -6.89 -10.83 -21.65
C ALA A 447 -6.96 -11.40 -20.22
N GLY A 448 -5.83 -11.79 -19.67
CA GLY A 448 -5.68 -12.28 -18.30
C GLY A 448 -4.23 -12.25 -17.85
N PHE A 449 -3.99 -12.52 -16.56
CA PHE A 449 -2.67 -12.52 -15.95
C PHE A 449 -2.40 -13.82 -15.20
N LEU A 450 -1.12 -14.14 -15.09
CA LEU A 450 -0.63 -15.26 -14.28
C LEU A 450 0.64 -14.81 -13.57
N THR A 451 0.70 -14.98 -12.25
CA THR A 451 1.90 -14.64 -11.48
C THR A 451 2.39 -15.81 -10.64
N ALA A 452 3.71 -15.97 -10.55
CA ALA A 452 4.32 -16.99 -9.70
C ALA A 452 4.27 -16.62 -8.21
N ARG A 453 4.21 -15.34 -7.91
CA ARG A 453 4.21 -14.80 -6.55
C ARG A 453 3.04 -13.84 -6.34
N GLY A 454 2.75 -13.55 -5.07
CA GLY A 454 1.67 -12.66 -4.66
C GLY A 454 0.47 -13.41 -4.12
N GLY A 455 -0.25 -12.77 -3.21
CA GLY A 455 -1.49 -13.28 -2.62
C GLY A 455 -2.73 -12.61 -3.20
N MET A 456 -3.88 -12.91 -2.61
CA MET A 456 -5.18 -12.33 -2.95
C MET A 456 -5.27 -10.82 -2.71
N THR A 457 -4.33 -10.27 -1.94
CA THR A 457 -4.21 -8.84 -1.60
C THR A 457 -3.11 -8.13 -2.38
N SER A 458 -2.33 -8.85 -3.21
CA SER A 458 -1.23 -8.31 -4.00
C SER A 458 -1.69 -7.24 -5.00
N HIS A 459 -0.75 -6.42 -5.48
CA HIS A 459 -0.99 -5.44 -6.54
C HIS A 459 -1.68 -6.06 -7.76
N ALA A 460 -1.20 -7.23 -8.22
CA ALA A 460 -1.81 -7.98 -9.31
C ALA A 460 -3.30 -8.26 -9.06
N ALA A 461 -3.64 -8.75 -7.86
CA ALA A 461 -4.99 -9.11 -7.50
C ALA A 461 -5.93 -7.90 -7.42
N VAL A 462 -5.46 -6.79 -6.82
CA VAL A 462 -6.24 -5.55 -6.73
C VAL A 462 -6.53 -4.98 -8.12
N VAL A 463 -5.50 -4.89 -8.96
CA VAL A 463 -5.65 -4.36 -10.34
C VAL A 463 -6.51 -5.28 -11.20
N ALA A 464 -6.33 -6.61 -11.13
CA ALA A 464 -7.13 -7.55 -11.93
C ALA A 464 -8.65 -7.41 -11.64
N ARG A 465 -9.01 -7.32 -10.36
CA ARG A 465 -10.41 -7.06 -9.96
C ARG A 465 -10.92 -5.70 -10.44
N GLN A 466 -10.04 -4.70 -10.47
CA GLN A 466 -10.40 -3.37 -10.93
C GLN A 466 -10.59 -3.29 -12.46
N VAL A 467 -9.73 -3.98 -13.22
CA VAL A 467 -9.82 -4.01 -14.70
C VAL A 467 -10.68 -5.18 -15.22
N ASN A 468 -11.30 -5.93 -14.32
CA ASN A 468 -12.17 -7.08 -14.64
C ASN A 468 -11.47 -8.12 -15.54
N ARG A 469 -10.28 -8.60 -15.13
CA ARG A 469 -9.50 -9.60 -15.85
C ARG A 469 -9.31 -10.85 -15.03
N ALA A 470 -9.28 -11.99 -15.72
CA ALA A 470 -8.91 -13.25 -15.11
C ALA A 470 -7.47 -13.17 -14.57
N LEU A 471 -7.29 -13.56 -13.32
CA LEU A 471 -5.98 -13.64 -12.68
C LEU A 471 -5.88 -14.87 -11.83
N THR A 472 -4.77 -15.58 -11.99
CA THR A 472 -4.31 -16.62 -11.08
C THR A 472 -2.95 -16.21 -10.50
N VAL A 473 -2.79 -16.28 -9.20
CA VAL A 473 -1.54 -15.96 -8.48
C VAL A 473 -0.96 -17.21 -7.81
N GLN A 474 0.30 -17.15 -7.40
CA GLN A 474 1.03 -18.26 -6.75
C GLN A 474 1.10 -19.54 -7.59
N VAL A 475 1.26 -19.40 -8.89
CA VAL A 475 1.46 -20.55 -9.77
C VAL A 475 2.95 -20.92 -9.81
N ALA A 476 3.27 -22.19 -9.61
CA ALA A 476 4.63 -22.69 -9.79
C ALA A 476 5.00 -22.61 -11.29
N LEU A 477 5.77 -21.58 -11.68
CA LEU A 477 6.16 -21.38 -13.10
C LEU A 477 7.15 -22.42 -13.60
N THR A 478 7.81 -23.16 -12.70
CA THR A 478 8.69 -24.28 -13.06
C THR A 478 7.97 -25.41 -13.79
N ASP A 479 6.64 -25.48 -13.64
CA ASP A 479 5.81 -26.50 -14.27
C ASP A 479 5.29 -26.07 -15.67
N LEU A 480 5.65 -24.85 -16.11
CA LEU A 480 5.14 -24.24 -17.34
C LEU A 480 6.20 -24.06 -18.45
N VAL A 481 7.46 -24.49 -18.23
CA VAL A 481 8.56 -24.39 -19.20
C VAL A 481 8.98 -25.77 -19.69
#